data_a1ba5d74decdcb1b7454411d28d6596e
#
_entry.id   a1ba5d74decdcb1b7454411d28d6596e
#
_cell.length_a   1.000
_cell.length_b   1.000
_cell.length_c   1.000
_cell.angle_alpha   90.00
_cell.angle_beta   90.00
_cell.angle_gamma   90.00
#
_symmetry.space_group_name_H-M   'P 1'
#
loop_
_entity.id
_entity.type
_entity.pdbx_description
1 polymer ?
#
loop_
_entity_poly.entity_id
_entity_poly.type
_entity_poly.pdbx_seq_one_letter_code
_entity_poly.pdbx_strand_id
1 'polypeptide(L)'
;LFDEMAYEGHWRETLEFIAHAYKENSSVRSAMEGERNIQGFFTAYLSVNAYYLMAPEMELSHGYCDLFLMPDLMRYEVKHSYILELKYLSVKDTEEKTRTQWQEAVKQINEYAAAPWVRQLVQNTKLHCIIIQFRGWELERMEEV
;
A
#
# COMPACT_ATOMS: atom_id res chain seq x y z
N LEU A 1 9.79 -13.23 -3.75
CA LEU A 1 9.15 -12.21 -2.92
C LEU A 1 7.66 -12.13 -3.16
N PHE A 2 7.23 -11.93 -4.41
CA PHE A 2 5.80 -11.81 -4.70
C PHE A 2 5.04 -13.12 -4.49
N ASP A 3 5.70 -14.26 -4.70
CA ASP A 3 5.10 -15.56 -4.42
C ASP A 3 4.67 -15.67 -2.97
N GLU A 4 5.50 -15.20 -2.06
CA GLU A 4 5.21 -15.23 -0.63
C GLU A 4 4.04 -14.33 -0.27
N MET A 5 3.92 -13.17 -0.91
CA MET A 5 2.75 -12.31 -0.73
C MET A 5 1.49 -13.02 -1.24
N ALA A 6 1.57 -13.60 -2.43
CA ALA A 6 0.40 -14.18 -3.10
C ALA A 6 -0.12 -15.44 -2.42
N TYR A 7 0.77 -16.33 -2.01
CA TYR A 7 0.39 -17.66 -1.54
C TYR A 7 0.54 -17.87 -0.04
N GLU A 8 1.44 -17.10 0.62
CA GLU A 8 1.73 -17.28 2.05
C GLU A 8 1.27 -16.12 2.92
N GLY A 9 0.95 -14.97 2.33
CA GLY A 9 0.57 -13.79 3.10
C GLY A 9 1.76 -13.10 3.78
N HIS A 10 2.98 -13.40 3.37
CA HIS A 10 4.21 -12.80 3.91
C HIS A 10 4.52 -11.54 3.11
N TRP A 11 4.04 -10.42 3.57
CA TRP A 11 4.14 -9.14 2.83
C TRP A 11 5.25 -8.23 3.33
N ARG A 12 5.66 -8.36 4.60
CA ARG A 12 6.54 -7.38 5.24
C ARG A 12 7.88 -7.23 4.53
N GLU A 13 8.54 -8.33 4.22
CA GLU A 13 9.86 -8.29 3.57
C GLU A 13 9.81 -7.57 2.22
N THR A 14 8.79 -7.86 1.42
CA THR A 14 8.65 -7.24 0.11
C THR A 14 8.43 -5.74 0.22
N LEU A 15 7.52 -5.33 1.10
CA LEU A 15 7.20 -3.90 1.26
C LEU A 15 8.34 -3.13 1.93
N GLU A 16 9.05 -3.77 2.87
CA GLU A 16 10.25 -3.15 3.46
C GLU A 16 11.37 -2.99 2.43
N PHE A 17 11.53 -3.96 1.54
CA PHE A 17 12.49 -3.85 0.44
C PHE A 17 12.17 -2.64 -0.44
N ILE A 18 10.91 -2.44 -0.79
CA ILE A 18 10.50 -1.30 -1.61
C ILE A 18 10.73 0.01 -0.87
N ALA A 19 10.38 0.06 0.41
CA ALA A 19 10.60 1.25 1.25
C ALA A 19 12.08 1.59 1.35
N HIS A 20 12.94 0.58 1.50
CA HIS A 20 14.39 0.77 1.53
C HIS A 20 14.91 1.30 0.19
N ALA A 21 14.43 0.73 -0.92
CA ALA A 21 14.81 1.19 -2.24
C ALA A 21 14.39 2.65 -2.48
N TYR A 22 13.24 3.04 -1.95
CA TYR A 22 12.76 4.42 -2.02
C TYR A 22 13.75 5.36 -1.32
N LYS A 23 14.18 5.01 -0.12
CA LYS A 23 15.17 5.78 0.63
C LYS A 23 16.50 5.88 -0.10
N GLU A 24 16.97 4.77 -0.68
CA GLU A 24 18.22 4.73 -1.43
C GLU A 24 18.23 5.67 -2.63
N ASN A 25 17.07 5.99 -3.19
CA ASN A 25 16.93 6.87 -4.33
C ASN A 25 16.69 8.33 -3.95
N SER A 26 16.76 8.68 -2.66
CA SER A 26 16.45 10.01 -2.17
C SER A 26 17.38 11.10 -2.75
N SER A 27 18.65 10.79 -2.97
CA SER A 27 19.62 11.74 -3.52
C SER A 27 19.30 12.13 -4.96
N VAL A 28 18.68 11.25 -5.72
CA VAL A 28 18.31 11.50 -7.12
C VAL A 28 16.96 12.21 -7.21
N ARG A 29 16.08 11.99 -6.24
CA ARG A 29 14.70 12.47 -6.28
C ARG A 29 14.37 13.49 -5.19
N SER A 30 15.37 14.19 -4.67
CA SER A 30 15.20 15.11 -3.54
C SER A 30 14.15 16.20 -3.76
N ALA A 31 13.89 16.58 -5.00
CA ALA A 31 12.89 17.59 -5.35
C ALA A 31 11.50 17.02 -5.55
N MET A 32 11.34 15.71 -5.42
CA MET A 32 10.08 15.01 -5.77
C MET A 32 9.47 14.30 -4.56
N GLU A 33 9.61 14.87 -3.38
CA GLU A 33 8.98 14.32 -2.18
C GLU A 33 7.46 14.47 -2.24
N GLY A 34 6.77 13.57 -1.56
CA GLY A 34 5.34 13.65 -1.37
C GLY A 34 4.62 12.33 -1.63
N GLU A 35 3.35 12.32 -1.29
CA GLU A 35 2.51 11.11 -1.33
C GLU A 35 2.42 10.52 -2.74
N ARG A 36 2.26 11.36 -3.77
CA ARG A 36 2.17 10.88 -5.15
C ARG A 36 3.46 10.23 -5.63
N ASN A 37 4.60 10.74 -5.17
CA ASN A 37 5.88 10.17 -5.54
C ASN A 37 6.06 8.79 -4.90
N ILE A 38 5.65 8.63 -3.66
CA ILE A 38 5.67 7.35 -2.95
C ILE A 38 4.76 6.35 -3.66
N GLN A 39 3.55 6.77 -4.01
CA GLN A 39 2.58 5.94 -4.71
C GLN A 39 3.13 5.45 -6.05
N GLY A 40 3.72 6.35 -6.83
CA GLY A 40 4.31 6.01 -8.12
C GLY A 40 5.45 5.01 -7.99
N PHE A 41 6.29 5.20 -6.97
CA PHE A 41 7.42 4.32 -6.71
C PHE A 41 6.96 2.90 -6.35
N PHE A 42 5.99 2.80 -5.43
CA PHE A 42 5.42 1.50 -5.04
C PHE A 42 4.71 0.83 -6.21
N THR A 43 3.96 1.59 -7.00
CA THR A 43 3.27 1.07 -8.17
C THR A 43 4.27 0.47 -9.16
N ALA A 44 5.39 1.18 -9.41
CA ALA A 44 6.40 0.71 -10.35
C ALA A 44 7.01 -0.63 -9.91
N TYR A 45 7.35 -0.75 -8.63
CA TYR A 45 7.91 -2.00 -8.11
C TYR A 45 6.90 -3.13 -8.09
N LEU A 46 5.69 -2.86 -7.62
CA LEU A 46 4.68 -3.90 -7.45
C LEU A 46 4.09 -4.37 -8.78
N SER A 47 4.10 -3.54 -9.82
CA SER A 47 3.53 -3.90 -11.10
C SER A 47 4.34 -4.92 -11.89
N VAL A 48 5.57 -5.25 -11.44
CA VAL A 48 6.37 -6.29 -12.11
C VAL A 48 5.91 -7.71 -11.76
N ASN A 49 5.00 -7.87 -10.79
CA ASN A 49 4.47 -9.18 -10.47
C ASN A 49 3.42 -9.64 -11.49
N ALA A 50 3.14 -10.95 -11.51
CA ALA A 50 2.15 -11.53 -12.40
C ALA A 50 0.83 -11.88 -11.70
N TYR A 51 0.79 -11.84 -10.36
CA TYR A 51 -0.33 -12.37 -9.57
C TYR A 51 -1.46 -11.37 -9.34
N TYR A 52 -1.19 -10.09 -9.51
CA TYR A 52 -2.13 -9.03 -9.16
C TYR A 52 -2.32 -8.06 -10.31
N LEU A 53 -3.57 -7.62 -10.46
CA LEU A 53 -3.90 -6.48 -11.30
C LEU A 53 -3.81 -5.24 -10.42
N MET A 54 -2.99 -4.29 -10.81
CA MET A 54 -2.76 -3.08 -10.01
C MET A 54 -3.82 -2.05 -10.30
N ALA A 55 -4.41 -1.50 -9.23
CA ALA A 55 -5.42 -0.45 -9.34
C ALA A 55 -5.06 0.70 -8.40
N PRO A 56 -4.21 1.65 -8.84
CA PRO A 56 -3.87 2.81 -8.03
C PRO A 56 -5.02 3.82 -8.02
N GLU A 57 -5.23 4.46 -6.87
CA GLU A 57 -6.25 5.49 -6.69
C GLU A 57 -7.65 5.08 -7.16
N MET A 58 -8.03 3.84 -6.90
CA MET A 58 -9.39 3.40 -7.22
C MET A 58 -10.43 4.14 -6.39
N GLU A 59 -11.41 4.71 -7.08
CA GLU A 59 -12.50 5.36 -6.39
C GLU A 59 -13.46 4.31 -5.82
N LEU A 60 -13.66 4.37 -4.52
CA LEU A 60 -14.65 3.56 -3.82
C LEU A 60 -15.79 4.46 -3.37
N SER A 61 -16.87 3.88 -2.83
CA SER A 61 -18.05 4.62 -2.42
C SER A 61 -17.77 5.74 -1.40
N HIS A 62 -16.64 5.68 -0.70
CA HIS A 62 -16.28 6.63 0.36
C HIS A 62 -14.90 7.26 0.17
N GLY A 63 -14.37 7.27 -1.06
CA GLY A 63 -13.08 7.87 -1.33
C GLY A 63 -12.17 6.99 -2.18
N TYR A 64 -10.87 7.21 -2.09
CA TYR A 64 -9.87 6.53 -2.91
C TYR A 64 -9.00 5.64 -2.05
N CYS A 65 -8.70 4.47 -2.59
CA CYS A 65 -7.67 3.56 -2.08
C CYS A 65 -6.37 3.87 -2.84
N ASP A 66 -5.25 3.96 -2.13
CA ASP A 66 -3.98 4.30 -2.77
C ASP A 66 -3.51 3.21 -3.74
N LEU A 67 -3.47 1.96 -3.29
CA LEU A 67 -3.11 0.83 -4.13
C LEU A 67 -3.97 -0.38 -3.76
N PHE A 68 -4.60 -0.96 -4.75
CA PHE A 68 -5.32 -2.21 -4.56
C PHE A 68 -4.65 -3.29 -5.42
N LEU A 69 -4.12 -4.32 -4.77
CA LEU A 69 -3.55 -5.48 -5.44
C LEU A 69 -4.68 -6.50 -5.59
N MET A 70 -5.38 -6.42 -6.74
CA MET A 70 -6.49 -7.31 -7.05
C MET A 70 -5.96 -8.67 -7.52
N PRO A 71 -6.42 -9.77 -6.93
CA PRO A 71 -5.91 -11.08 -7.34
C PRO A 71 -6.35 -11.43 -8.75
N ASP A 72 -5.43 -11.93 -9.56
CA ASP A 72 -5.76 -12.43 -10.89
C ASP A 72 -6.18 -13.90 -10.79
N LEU A 73 -7.38 -14.12 -10.31
CA LEU A 73 -7.90 -15.47 -10.03
C LEU A 73 -8.29 -16.26 -11.28
N MET A 74 -8.28 -15.63 -12.43
CA MET A 74 -8.48 -16.34 -13.70
C MET A 74 -7.23 -17.12 -14.13
N ARG A 75 -6.06 -16.70 -13.64
CA ARG A 75 -4.77 -17.29 -14.03
C ARG A 75 -4.07 -18.00 -12.88
N TYR A 76 -4.30 -17.55 -11.66
CA TYR A 76 -3.55 -18.01 -10.49
C TYR A 76 -4.46 -18.29 -9.31
N GLU A 77 -4.13 -19.31 -8.52
CA GLU A 77 -4.85 -19.62 -7.29
C GLU A 77 -4.28 -18.84 -6.11
N VAL A 78 -4.26 -17.52 -6.21
CA VAL A 78 -3.76 -16.62 -5.17
C VAL A 78 -4.62 -16.76 -3.92
N LYS A 79 -3.97 -16.71 -2.76
CA LYS A 79 -4.64 -16.88 -1.47
C LYS A 79 -4.79 -15.56 -0.72
N HIS A 80 -4.06 -14.51 -1.09
CA HIS A 80 -4.01 -13.25 -0.37
C HIS A 80 -4.15 -12.08 -1.31
N SER A 81 -4.91 -11.06 -0.89
CA SER A 81 -5.09 -9.80 -1.61
C SER A 81 -4.69 -8.65 -0.70
N TYR A 82 -4.41 -7.48 -1.25
CA TYR A 82 -3.84 -6.38 -0.48
C TYR A 82 -4.44 -5.04 -0.86
N ILE A 83 -4.74 -4.22 0.16
CA ILE A 83 -4.97 -2.79 0.00
C ILE A 83 -3.84 -2.10 0.76
N LEU A 84 -3.16 -1.18 0.08
CA LEU A 84 -2.08 -0.40 0.67
C LEU A 84 -2.52 1.06 0.74
N GLU A 85 -2.42 1.64 1.93
CA GLU A 85 -2.67 3.07 2.16
C GLU A 85 -1.33 3.74 2.41
N LEU A 86 -0.94 4.66 1.54
CA LEU A 86 0.35 5.34 1.61
C LEU A 86 0.14 6.74 2.19
N LYS A 87 0.92 7.09 3.21
CA LYS A 87 0.85 8.41 3.85
C LYS A 87 2.22 9.06 3.90
N TYR A 88 2.23 10.36 3.73
CA TYR A 88 3.44 11.16 3.74
C TYR A 88 3.39 12.22 4.81
N LEU A 89 4.49 12.34 5.57
CA LEU A 89 4.73 13.41 6.52
C LEU A 89 5.99 14.15 6.12
N SER A 90 5.97 15.46 6.26
CA SER A 90 7.20 16.27 6.18
C SER A 90 8.07 15.96 7.39
N VAL A 91 9.39 16.10 7.24
CA VAL A 91 10.33 15.93 8.36
C VAL A 91 10.04 16.88 9.52
N LYS A 92 9.30 17.97 9.26
CA LYS A 92 8.95 18.98 10.26
C LYS A 92 7.62 18.73 10.94
N ASP A 93 6.87 17.75 10.52
CA ASP A 93 5.55 17.46 11.08
C ASP A 93 5.66 16.94 12.51
N THR A 94 4.67 17.29 13.34
CA THR A 94 4.67 16.96 14.76
C THR A 94 4.28 15.51 15.02
N GLU A 95 4.59 15.03 16.22
CA GLU A 95 4.15 13.71 16.67
C GLU A 95 2.63 13.61 16.72
N GLU A 96 1.96 14.70 17.09
CA GLU A 96 0.50 14.73 17.10
C GLU A 96 -0.06 14.54 15.70
N LYS A 97 0.51 15.23 14.70
CA LYS A 97 0.09 15.07 13.32
C LYS A 97 0.34 13.65 12.81
N THR A 98 1.45 13.06 13.22
CA THR A 98 1.81 11.68 12.88
C THR A 98 0.72 10.71 13.36
N ARG A 99 0.30 10.84 14.62
CA ARG A 99 -0.74 9.99 15.20
C ARG A 99 -2.09 10.22 14.53
N THR A 100 -2.46 11.47 14.32
CA THR A 100 -3.75 11.83 13.70
C THR A 100 -3.83 11.27 12.28
N GLN A 101 -2.75 11.42 11.51
CA GLN A 101 -2.71 10.89 10.14
C GLN A 101 -2.86 9.37 10.15
N TRP A 102 -2.20 8.68 11.08
CA TRP A 102 -2.32 7.23 11.19
C TRP A 102 -3.74 6.79 11.50
N GLN A 103 -4.39 7.47 12.47
CA GLN A 103 -5.77 7.15 12.85
C GLN A 103 -6.74 7.36 11.70
N GLU A 104 -6.56 8.43 10.94
CA GLU A 104 -7.36 8.69 9.75
C GLU A 104 -7.15 7.62 8.69
N ALA A 105 -5.90 7.18 8.51
CA ALA A 105 -5.58 6.13 7.56
C ALA A 105 -6.25 4.82 7.94
N VAL A 106 -6.26 4.47 9.23
CA VAL A 106 -6.94 3.26 9.71
C VAL A 106 -8.42 3.31 9.38
N LYS A 107 -9.06 4.45 9.63
CA LYS A 107 -10.48 4.63 9.31
C LYS A 107 -10.74 4.48 7.84
N GLN A 108 -9.94 5.15 7.01
CA GLN A 108 -10.10 5.11 5.55
C GLN A 108 -9.94 3.72 4.98
N ILE A 109 -8.88 3.01 5.39
CA ILE A 109 -8.60 1.69 4.83
C ILE A 109 -9.68 0.67 5.23
N ASN A 110 -10.24 0.81 6.43
CA ASN A 110 -11.33 -0.05 6.88
C ASN A 110 -12.61 0.21 6.08
N GLU A 111 -12.88 1.46 5.72
CA GLU A 111 -14.02 1.79 4.86
C GLU A 111 -13.85 1.19 3.46
N TYR A 112 -12.64 1.27 2.90
CA TYR A 112 -12.36 0.66 1.59
C TYR A 112 -12.55 -0.85 1.64
N ALA A 113 -12.00 -1.49 2.68
CA ALA A 113 -12.09 -2.95 2.82
C ALA A 113 -13.53 -3.44 2.94
N ALA A 114 -14.43 -2.61 3.46
CA ALA A 114 -15.84 -2.96 3.63
C ALA A 114 -16.68 -2.73 2.38
N ALA A 115 -16.14 -2.06 1.36
CA ALA A 115 -16.89 -1.75 0.15
C ALA A 115 -17.32 -3.04 -0.57
N PRO A 116 -18.61 -3.17 -0.97
CA PRO A 116 -19.12 -4.43 -1.56
C PRO A 116 -18.34 -4.90 -2.78
N TRP A 117 -17.92 -4.00 -3.65
CA TRP A 117 -17.23 -4.43 -4.86
C TRP A 117 -15.78 -4.83 -4.62
N VAL A 118 -15.15 -4.31 -3.56
CA VAL A 118 -13.85 -4.83 -3.12
C VAL A 118 -14.02 -6.28 -2.71
N ARG A 119 -15.05 -6.57 -1.93
CA ARG A 119 -15.35 -7.93 -1.50
C ARG A 119 -15.57 -8.86 -2.67
N GLN A 120 -16.23 -8.40 -3.72
CA GLN A 120 -16.44 -9.18 -4.93
C GLN A 120 -15.12 -9.49 -5.65
N LEU A 121 -14.20 -8.52 -5.69
CA LEU A 121 -12.93 -8.69 -6.38
C LEU A 121 -11.94 -9.58 -5.64
N VAL A 122 -11.94 -9.53 -4.32
CA VAL A 122 -11.04 -10.39 -3.54
C VAL A 122 -11.55 -11.82 -3.41
N GLN A 123 -12.84 -12.03 -3.61
CA GLN A 123 -13.51 -13.32 -3.54
C GLN A 123 -13.18 -14.04 -2.23
N ASN A 124 -12.61 -15.24 -2.28
CA ASN A 124 -12.29 -16.03 -1.09
C ASN A 124 -10.83 -15.86 -0.62
N THR A 125 -10.09 -14.91 -1.20
CA THR A 125 -8.74 -14.62 -0.72
C THR A 125 -8.82 -13.87 0.61
N LYS A 126 -7.75 -13.94 1.40
CA LYS A 126 -7.65 -13.14 2.61
C LYS A 126 -7.18 -11.75 2.24
N LEU A 127 -7.97 -10.74 2.59
CA LEU A 127 -7.62 -9.35 2.32
C LEU A 127 -6.77 -8.80 3.46
N HIS A 128 -5.62 -8.26 3.11
CA HIS A 128 -4.72 -7.58 4.03
C HIS A 128 -4.78 -6.07 3.80
N CYS A 129 -4.97 -5.32 4.87
CA CYS A 129 -5.03 -3.87 4.84
C CYS A 129 -3.77 -3.35 5.53
N ILE A 130 -2.89 -2.71 4.77
CA ILE A 130 -1.58 -2.29 5.26
C ILE A 130 -1.43 -0.78 5.07
N ILE A 131 -1.03 -0.09 6.15
CA ILE A 131 -0.75 1.34 6.11
C ILE A 131 0.75 1.52 6.13
N ILE A 132 1.26 2.33 5.21
CA ILE A 132 2.67 2.62 5.07
C ILE A 132 2.84 4.13 5.17
N GLN A 133 3.42 4.58 6.28
CA GLN A 133 3.59 6.01 6.57
C GLN A 133 5.07 6.39 6.46
N PHE A 134 5.34 7.40 5.64
CA PHE A 134 6.68 7.93 5.44
C PHE A 134 6.81 9.31 6.08
N ARG A 135 8.02 9.59 6.59
CA ARG A 135 8.43 10.94 7.00
C ARG A 135 9.60 11.33 6.10
N GLY A 136 9.35 12.24 5.14
CA GLY A 136 10.33 12.50 4.10
C GLY A 136 10.59 11.23 3.30
N TRP A 137 11.84 10.80 3.25
CA TRP A 137 12.26 9.59 2.55
C TRP A 137 12.32 8.35 3.46
N GLU A 138 12.05 8.53 4.75
CA GLU A 138 12.17 7.46 5.74
C GLU A 138 10.83 6.81 6.04
N LEU A 139 10.85 5.49 6.19
CA LEU A 139 9.68 4.75 6.65
C LEU A 139 9.46 5.07 8.13
N GLU A 140 8.32 5.69 8.44
CA GLU A 140 7.95 6.03 9.81
C GLU A 140 7.25 4.85 10.50
N ARG A 141 6.29 4.25 9.82
CA ARG A 141 5.50 3.17 10.38
C ARG A 141 4.83 2.35 9.28
N MET A 142 4.82 1.04 9.44
CA MET A 142 4.15 0.14 8.50
C MET A 142 3.52 -1.00 9.28
N GLU A 143 2.19 -1.10 9.23
CA GLU A 143 1.45 -2.10 9.97
C GLU A 143 0.25 -2.60 9.18
N GLU A 144 -0.09 -3.86 9.41
CA GLU A 144 -1.37 -4.41 8.96
C GLU A 144 -2.42 -4.08 10.01
N VAL A 145 -3.57 -3.61 9.57
CA VAL A 145 -4.65 -3.18 10.47
C VAL A 145 -5.94 -3.94 10.23
#